data_1b130a56a370feb0f9826ba1e55056b0
#
_entry.id   1b130a56a370feb0f9826ba1e55056b0
#
_cell.length_a   1.000
_cell.length_b   1.000
_cell.length_c   1.000
_cell.angle_alpha   90.00
_cell.angle_beta   90.00
_cell.angle_gamma   90.00
#
_symmetry.space_group_name_H-M   'P 1'
#
loop_
_entity.id
_entity.type
_entity.pdbx_description
1 polymer ?
#
loop_
_entity_poly.entity_id
_entity_poly.type
_entity_poly.pdbx_seq_one_letter_code
_entity_poly.pdbx_strand_id
1 'polypeptide(L)'
;MHTNPRRGLARRFAAGLLAAALGLGGSLAQAATTLNLSYNGAADSEKNLVHLFASNLKRLAEEKSGGELQFKLYPNSMLGEEEQRMEQVMTGPGLNIASFAGIAPLFPEIYVSATPFMFKDAAAAHAFFDSGSYWQAAREAFRERTGIELLAVVEEGGFLNFTNGKKPIHGPADFQGLRFRAMDPSQVALYEAFGASGTPIPWTELYMGLRTGVADGQMNPTSYIILGSLYQVQKYLTLANIQYSDQFLVANGDLLASLPAKERQTLLDAAAEATRLNREAVAAQQERDLAFLKEKGMQIIQPSADDLAAFREKGQPSYLAWLKTQDIEPRWTEMAFRDAGLATAP
;
A
#
# COMPACT_ATOMS: atom_id res chain seq x y z
N MET A 1 -48.55 54.29 74.15
CA MET A 1 -49.72 53.93 73.37
C MET A 1 -49.24 53.47 72.03
N HIS A 2 -49.69 52.36 71.60
CA HIS A 2 -49.44 51.65 70.37
C HIS A 2 -48.09 50.90 70.26
N THR A 3 -48.12 49.72 70.75
CA THR A 3 -47.22 48.61 70.48
C THR A 3 -47.47 48.03 69.11
N ASN A 4 -46.41 47.78 68.34
CA ASN A 4 -46.50 47.00 67.10
C ASN A 4 -45.56 45.81 67.14
N PRO A 5 -46.06 44.60 67.18
CA PRO A 5 -45.23 43.36 67.15
C PRO A 5 -45.19 42.79 65.76
N ARG A 6 -44.07 42.97 64.98
CA ARG A 6 -43.76 42.18 63.78
C ARG A 6 -42.24 41.99 63.68
N ARG A 7 -41.73 41.12 64.43
CA ARG A 7 -40.37 40.51 64.15
C ARG A 7 -40.43 39.01 64.46
N GLY A 8 -40.41 38.23 63.45
CA GLY A 8 -40.28 36.78 63.69
C GLY A 8 -40.85 35.94 62.57
N LEU A 9 -40.38 36.03 61.32
CA LEU A 9 -40.57 34.97 60.30
C LEU A 9 -39.66 35.24 59.08
N ALA A 10 -38.35 35.27 59.25
CA ALA A 10 -37.42 35.37 58.13
C ALA A 10 -36.06 34.66 58.45
N ARG A 11 -36.10 33.46 58.94
CA ARG A 11 -34.87 32.73 59.22
C ARG A 11 -35.01 31.21 59.12
N ARG A 12 -35.68 30.67 58.08
CA ARG A 12 -35.74 29.22 57.79
C ARG A 12 -35.90 28.89 56.30
N PHE A 13 -35.38 29.69 55.36
CA PHE A 13 -35.36 29.32 53.91
C PHE A 13 -34.04 29.69 53.23
N ALA A 14 -32.90 29.35 53.86
CA ALA A 14 -31.59 29.59 53.22
C ALA A 14 -30.62 28.39 53.41
N ALA A 15 -31.12 27.17 53.48
CA ALA A 15 -30.28 25.98 53.66
C ALA A 15 -30.67 24.82 52.73
N GLY A 16 -31.25 25.10 51.58
CA GLY A 16 -31.73 24.04 50.64
C GLY A 16 -31.30 24.17 49.18
N LEU A 17 -30.36 25.05 48.81
CA LEU A 17 -30.00 25.31 47.40
C LEU A 17 -28.50 25.25 47.10
N LEU A 18 -27.71 24.50 47.90
CA LEU A 18 -26.28 24.36 47.66
C LEU A 18 -25.81 22.87 47.51
N ALA A 19 -26.71 21.96 47.18
CA ALA A 19 -26.36 20.52 47.02
C ALA A 19 -26.76 19.92 45.66
N ALA A 20 -27.06 20.73 44.64
CA ALA A 20 -27.45 20.23 43.32
C ALA A 20 -26.51 20.68 42.18
N ALA A 21 -25.28 21.15 42.49
CA ALA A 21 -24.31 21.64 41.47
C ALA A 21 -23.06 20.77 41.34
N LEU A 22 -23.08 19.50 41.81
CA LEU A 22 -21.95 18.59 41.78
C LEU A 22 -22.33 17.28 41.10
N GLY A 23 -22.87 17.33 39.90
CA GLY A 23 -23.28 16.13 39.16
C GLY A 23 -23.24 16.21 37.63
N LEU A 24 -22.76 17.32 37.08
CA LEU A 24 -22.55 17.48 35.65
C LEU A 24 -21.03 17.53 35.39
N GLY A 25 -20.34 16.45 35.74
CA GLY A 25 -19.10 16.07 35.11
C GLY A 25 -19.42 15.71 33.66
N GLY A 26 -19.69 16.73 32.85
CA GLY A 26 -19.78 16.56 31.40
C GLY A 26 -18.46 15.96 30.95
N SER A 27 -18.47 14.69 30.58
CA SER A 27 -17.43 14.13 29.71
C SER A 27 -17.36 15.13 28.55
N LEU A 28 -16.31 15.93 28.50
CA LEU A 28 -15.98 16.68 27.29
C LEU A 28 -15.87 15.60 26.21
N ALA A 29 -16.92 15.44 25.41
CA ALA A 29 -16.86 14.60 24.25
C ALA A 29 -15.69 15.14 23.40
N GLN A 30 -14.56 14.47 23.47
CA GLN A 30 -13.41 14.80 22.64
C GLN A 30 -13.91 14.68 21.21
N ALA A 31 -13.74 15.73 20.40
CA ALA A 31 -14.16 15.67 19.01
C ALA A 31 -13.40 14.54 18.32
N ALA A 32 -14.11 13.70 17.61
CA ALA A 32 -13.50 12.59 16.87
C ALA A 32 -12.42 13.09 15.92
N THR A 33 -11.27 12.45 15.93
CA THR A 33 -10.18 12.74 15.00
C THR A 33 -10.47 12.08 13.66
N THR A 34 -10.64 12.88 12.61
CA THR A 34 -10.85 12.37 11.25
C THR A 34 -9.53 12.25 10.51
N LEU A 35 -9.22 11.04 10.07
CA LEU A 35 -8.04 10.68 9.29
C LEU A 35 -8.41 10.54 7.81
N ASN A 36 -7.71 11.25 6.94
CA ASN A 36 -7.88 11.13 5.49
C ASN A 36 -6.93 10.05 4.97
N LEU A 37 -7.45 9.06 4.25
CA LEU A 37 -6.66 7.98 3.65
C LEU A 37 -6.89 7.95 2.13
N SER A 38 -5.82 8.21 1.37
CA SER A 38 -5.83 8.17 -0.09
C SER A 38 -5.16 6.90 -0.63
N TYR A 39 -5.59 6.45 -1.80
CA TYR A 39 -5.02 5.27 -2.49
C TYR A 39 -5.45 5.20 -3.95
N ASN A 40 -4.79 4.30 -4.70
CA ASN A 40 -5.10 3.98 -6.10
C ASN A 40 -6.29 3.02 -6.22
N GLY A 41 -6.89 3.02 -7.41
CA GLY A 41 -7.94 2.08 -7.80
C GLY A 41 -9.30 2.38 -7.19
N ALA A 42 -10.32 1.79 -7.78
CA ALA A 42 -11.72 2.05 -7.45
C ALA A 42 -12.12 1.55 -6.05
N ALA A 43 -13.16 2.13 -5.48
CA ALA A 43 -13.78 1.71 -4.23
C ALA A 43 -14.64 0.45 -4.47
N ASP A 44 -13.99 -0.70 -4.64
CA ASP A 44 -14.63 -1.99 -4.88
C ASP A 44 -13.88 -3.06 -4.06
N SER A 45 -14.45 -3.47 -2.92
CA SER A 45 -13.82 -4.43 -2.01
C SER A 45 -13.73 -5.86 -2.58
N GLU A 46 -14.44 -6.18 -3.65
CA GLU A 46 -14.37 -7.49 -4.30
C GLU A 46 -13.22 -7.58 -5.30
N LYS A 47 -12.85 -6.46 -5.93
CA LYS A 47 -11.84 -6.42 -6.99
C LYS A 47 -10.57 -5.69 -6.59
N ASN A 48 -10.67 -4.75 -5.64
CA ASN A 48 -9.53 -3.94 -5.19
C ASN A 48 -9.13 -4.32 -3.76
N LEU A 49 -8.11 -5.15 -3.64
CA LEU A 49 -7.61 -5.63 -2.36
C LEU A 49 -6.97 -4.50 -1.50
N VAL A 50 -6.49 -3.42 -2.14
CA VAL A 50 -6.05 -2.20 -1.44
C VAL A 50 -7.25 -1.47 -0.86
N HIS A 51 -8.38 -1.38 -1.57
CA HIS A 51 -9.61 -0.82 -1.02
C HIS A 51 -10.18 -1.68 0.11
N LEU A 52 -10.10 -3.01 -0.02
CA LEU A 52 -10.50 -3.94 1.05
C LEU A 52 -9.67 -3.69 2.32
N PHE A 53 -8.34 -3.54 2.18
CA PHE A 53 -7.48 -3.17 3.30
C PHE A 53 -7.91 -1.83 3.92
N ALA A 54 -8.06 -0.77 3.10
CA ALA A 54 -8.47 0.55 3.56
C ALA A 54 -9.82 0.55 4.30
N SER A 55 -10.78 -0.24 3.79
CA SER A 55 -12.11 -0.41 4.40
C SER A 55 -12.03 -1.16 5.73
N ASN A 56 -11.22 -2.20 5.82
CA ASN A 56 -10.97 -2.92 7.06
C ASN A 56 -10.24 -2.04 8.10
N LEU A 57 -9.21 -1.31 7.70
CA LEU A 57 -8.51 -0.36 8.56
C LEU A 57 -9.49 0.67 9.14
N LYS A 58 -10.30 1.29 8.28
CA LYS A 58 -11.35 2.22 8.71
C LYS A 58 -12.28 1.57 9.74
N ARG A 59 -12.91 0.46 9.39
CA ARG A 59 -13.87 -0.24 10.27
C ARG A 59 -13.24 -0.60 11.62
N LEU A 60 -12.07 -1.22 11.60
CA LEU A 60 -11.38 -1.69 12.81
C LEU A 60 -10.95 -0.53 13.71
N ALA A 61 -10.42 0.55 13.15
CA ALA A 61 -10.01 1.72 13.92
C ALA A 61 -11.23 2.44 14.52
N GLU A 62 -12.31 2.63 13.76
CA GLU A 62 -13.54 3.26 14.23
C GLU A 62 -14.21 2.43 15.33
N GLU A 63 -14.34 1.10 15.17
CA GLU A 63 -14.91 0.20 16.17
C GLU A 63 -14.09 0.14 17.45
N LYS A 64 -12.77 -0.08 17.34
CA LYS A 64 -11.89 -0.23 18.51
C LYS A 64 -11.67 1.08 19.27
N SER A 65 -11.76 2.23 18.60
CA SER A 65 -11.67 3.54 19.26
C SER A 65 -13.01 4.01 19.88
N GLY A 66 -14.11 3.27 19.62
CA GLY A 66 -15.45 3.74 20.01
C GLY A 66 -15.89 4.99 19.25
N GLY A 67 -15.35 5.23 18.04
CA GLY A 67 -15.64 6.38 17.19
C GLY A 67 -14.76 7.60 17.45
N GLU A 68 -13.78 7.52 18.36
CA GLU A 68 -12.78 8.60 18.59
C GLU A 68 -11.86 8.79 17.38
N LEU A 69 -11.55 7.72 16.63
CA LEU A 69 -10.94 7.77 15.31
C LEU A 69 -12.01 7.57 14.25
N GLN A 70 -12.00 8.38 13.21
CA GLN A 70 -12.84 8.24 12.02
C GLN A 70 -12.00 8.33 10.76
N PHE A 71 -12.41 7.64 9.70
CA PHE A 71 -11.69 7.64 8.44
C PHE A 71 -12.54 8.17 7.30
N LYS A 72 -11.94 9.04 6.48
CA LYS A 72 -12.46 9.42 5.17
C LYS A 72 -11.57 8.84 4.09
N LEU A 73 -12.14 7.94 3.28
CA LEU A 73 -11.42 7.26 2.21
C LEU A 73 -11.49 8.06 0.91
N TYR A 74 -10.34 8.18 0.23
CA TYR A 74 -10.18 8.86 -1.06
C TYR A 74 -9.59 7.87 -2.07
N PRO A 75 -10.44 7.03 -2.69
CA PRO A 75 -10.03 6.04 -3.68
C PRO A 75 -9.67 6.68 -5.02
N ASN A 76 -9.16 5.85 -5.94
CA ASN A 76 -8.98 6.15 -7.36
C ASN A 76 -8.20 7.45 -7.62
N SER A 77 -7.13 7.68 -6.85
CA SER A 77 -6.30 8.88 -6.97
C SER A 77 -7.07 10.20 -6.85
N MET A 78 -8.16 10.23 -6.10
CA MET A 78 -9.02 11.45 -5.96
C MET A 78 -8.25 12.67 -5.41
N LEU A 79 -7.16 12.46 -4.68
CA LEU A 79 -6.31 13.52 -4.14
C LEU A 79 -5.07 13.79 -4.99
N GLY A 80 -5.01 13.26 -6.20
CA GLY A 80 -3.89 13.40 -7.13
C GLY A 80 -3.13 12.09 -7.35
N GLU A 81 -2.14 12.13 -8.23
CA GLU A 81 -1.24 11.00 -8.50
C GLU A 81 -0.25 10.76 -7.35
N GLU A 82 0.57 9.72 -7.46
CA GLU A 82 1.43 9.22 -6.37
C GLU A 82 2.27 10.31 -5.69
N GLU A 83 3.00 11.11 -6.45
CA GLU A 83 3.88 12.17 -5.93
C GLU A 83 3.08 13.24 -5.18
N GLN A 84 1.94 13.66 -5.74
CA GLN A 84 1.08 14.68 -5.12
C GLN A 84 0.48 14.19 -3.79
N ARG A 85 0.10 12.90 -3.73
CA ARG A 85 -0.42 12.31 -2.49
C ARG A 85 0.67 12.18 -1.42
N MET A 86 1.90 11.83 -1.82
CA MET A 86 3.04 11.79 -0.90
C MET A 86 3.40 13.18 -0.38
N GLU A 87 3.39 14.22 -1.25
CA GLU A 87 3.58 15.60 -0.83
C GLU A 87 2.53 16.05 0.20
N GLN A 88 1.26 15.65 0.01
CA GLN A 88 0.19 15.94 0.98
C GLN A 88 0.43 15.24 2.32
N VAL A 89 0.96 14.02 2.33
CA VAL A 89 1.34 13.32 3.58
C VAL A 89 2.52 14.02 4.26
N MET A 90 3.51 14.51 3.48
CA MET A 90 4.66 15.24 4.05
C MET A 90 4.25 16.55 4.72
N THR A 91 3.32 17.29 4.10
CA THR A 91 2.99 18.67 4.48
C THR A 91 1.72 18.81 5.33
N GLY A 92 0.92 17.75 5.46
CA GLY A 92 -0.38 17.77 6.11
C GLY A 92 -0.74 16.50 6.87
N PRO A 93 -1.81 16.54 7.67
CA PRO A 93 -2.24 15.42 8.51
C PRO A 93 -2.99 14.37 7.69
N GLY A 94 -2.26 13.57 6.91
CA GLY A 94 -2.85 12.55 6.03
C GLY A 94 -2.18 11.18 6.14
N LEU A 95 -2.89 10.18 5.64
CA LEU A 95 -2.40 8.84 5.34
C LEU A 95 -2.53 8.57 3.85
N ASN A 96 -1.64 7.76 3.31
CA ASN A 96 -1.71 7.28 1.94
C ASN A 96 -1.32 5.80 1.87
N ILE A 97 -1.89 5.07 0.92
CA ILE A 97 -1.35 3.79 0.49
C ILE A 97 -0.60 4.07 -0.80
N ALA A 98 0.72 4.05 -0.73
CA ALA A 98 1.64 4.45 -1.79
C ALA A 98 2.32 3.25 -2.42
N SER A 99 2.47 3.27 -3.73
CA SER A 99 3.32 2.33 -4.47
C SER A 99 4.80 2.71 -4.41
N PHE A 100 5.66 1.92 -5.04
CA PHE A 100 7.08 2.28 -5.23
C PHE A 100 7.26 3.63 -5.91
N ALA A 101 6.39 4.01 -6.85
CA ALA A 101 6.43 5.32 -7.50
C ALA A 101 6.26 6.49 -6.53
N GLY A 102 5.54 6.30 -5.42
CA GLY A 102 5.38 7.32 -4.40
C GLY A 102 6.51 7.33 -3.36
N ILE A 103 7.05 6.17 -3.01
CA ILE A 103 8.07 6.03 -1.96
C ILE A 103 9.47 6.30 -2.48
N ALA A 104 9.84 5.72 -3.64
CA ALA A 104 11.20 5.70 -4.13
C ALA A 104 11.83 7.07 -4.44
N PRO A 105 11.08 8.08 -4.91
CA PRO A 105 11.65 9.43 -5.05
C PRO A 105 12.17 10.04 -3.75
N LEU A 106 11.60 9.61 -2.61
CA LEU A 106 11.99 10.04 -1.28
C LEU A 106 13.02 9.10 -0.62
N PHE A 107 12.96 7.81 -0.99
CA PHE A 107 13.74 6.73 -0.39
C PHE A 107 14.04 5.64 -1.42
N PRO A 108 15.08 5.83 -2.27
CA PRO A 108 15.42 4.88 -3.34
C PRO A 108 15.75 3.47 -2.82
N GLU A 109 16.18 3.35 -1.59
CA GLU A 109 16.51 2.08 -0.94
C GLU A 109 15.33 1.09 -0.95
N ILE A 110 14.09 1.60 -1.06
CA ILE A 110 12.90 0.75 -1.17
C ILE A 110 12.92 -0.19 -2.38
N TYR A 111 13.58 0.21 -3.47
CA TYR A 111 13.71 -0.61 -4.66
C TYR A 111 14.44 -1.94 -4.43
N VAL A 112 15.22 -2.04 -3.34
CA VAL A 112 15.89 -3.29 -3.01
C VAL A 112 14.88 -4.41 -2.76
N SER A 113 13.73 -4.13 -2.12
CA SER A 113 12.67 -5.11 -1.87
C SER A 113 11.91 -5.55 -3.14
N ALA A 114 12.01 -4.76 -4.22
CA ALA A 114 11.44 -5.10 -5.53
C ALA A 114 12.41 -5.88 -6.44
N THR A 115 13.52 -6.38 -5.91
CA THR A 115 14.46 -7.21 -6.70
C THR A 115 13.72 -8.41 -7.31
N PRO A 116 13.85 -8.66 -8.62
CA PRO A 116 13.18 -9.78 -9.26
C PRO A 116 13.53 -11.12 -8.60
N PHE A 117 12.52 -11.96 -8.39
CA PHE A 117 12.64 -13.25 -7.71
C PHE A 117 13.27 -13.19 -6.31
N MET A 118 13.06 -12.06 -5.60
CA MET A 118 13.48 -11.89 -4.20
C MET A 118 12.83 -12.94 -3.31
N PHE A 119 11.56 -13.19 -3.50
CA PHE A 119 10.78 -14.10 -2.66
C PHE A 119 10.35 -15.33 -3.46
N LYS A 120 10.52 -16.51 -2.86
CA LYS A 120 10.10 -17.79 -3.45
C LYS A 120 8.56 -17.98 -3.39
N ASP A 121 7.92 -17.39 -2.39
CA ASP A 121 6.47 -17.46 -2.12
C ASP A 121 6.01 -16.29 -1.23
N ALA A 122 4.71 -16.17 -1.02
CA ALA A 122 4.12 -15.14 -0.17
C ALA A 122 4.59 -15.26 1.30
N ALA A 123 4.78 -16.47 1.82
CA ALA A 123 5.24 -16.66 3.19
C ALA A 123 6.66 -16.10 3.41
N ALA A 124 7.54 -16.22 2.42
CA ALA A 124 8.87 -15.60 2.46
C ALA A 124 8.79 -14.08 2.44
N ALA A 125 7.89 -13.51 1.62
CA ALA A 125 7.65 -12.06 1.60
C ALA A 125 7.06 -11.57 2.94
N HIS A 126 6.08 -12.28 3.51
CA HIS A 126 5.52 -11.95 4.82
C HIS A 126 6.59 -11.93 5.91
N ALA A 127 7.42 -12.98 5.98
CA ALA A 127 8.49 -13.04 6.99
C ALA A 127 9.49 -11.88 6.84
N PHE A 128 9.84 -11.52 5.61
CA PHE A 128 10.72 -10.40 5.29
C PHE A 128 10.18 -9.06 5.79
N PHE A 129 8.90 -8.77 5.52
CA PHE A 129 8.27 -7.51 5.94
C PHE A 129 7.81 -7.50 7.40
N ASP A 130 7.56 -8.66 8.02
CA ASP A 130 7.12 -8.72 9.42
C ASP A 130 8.29 -8.64 10.40
N SER A 131 9.44 -9.23 10.07
CA SER A 131 10.55 -9.38 11.01
C SER A 131 11.94 -9.15 10.42
N GLY A 132 12.05 -8.91 9.12
CA GLY A 132 13.33 -8.70 8.45
C GLY A 132 14.06 -7.45 8.94
N SER A 133 15.38 -7.56 9.07
CA SER A 133 16.24 -6.44 9.51
C SER A 133 16.27 -5.30 8.49
N TYR A 134 16.18 -5.63 7.19
CA TYR A 134 16.06 -4.63 6.13
C TYR A 134 14.82 -3.76 6.33
N TRP A 135 13.65 -4.39 6.52
CA TRP A 135 12.40 -3.63 6.65
C TRP A 135 12.37 -2.74 7.89
N GLN A 136 12.89 -3.22 9.01
CA GLN A 136 13.00 -2.44 10.24
C GLN A 136 13.90 -1.20 10.02
N ALA A 137 15.08 -1.41 9.42
CA ALA A 137 16.00 -0.32 9.09
C ALA A 137 15.41 0.66 8.06
N ALA A 138 14.69 0.15 7.04
CA ALA A 138 14.02 0.97 6.03
C ALA A 138 12.95 1.88 6.64
N ARG A 139 12.11 1.36 7.54
CA ARG A 139 11.11 2.17 8.27
C ARG A 139 11.77 3.30 9.07
N GLU A 140 12.84 3.01 9.80
CA GLU A 140 13.54 4.00 10.60
C GLU A 140 14.20 5.07 9.72
N ALA A 141 14.97 4.67 8.71
CA ALA A 141 15.64 5.59 7.80
C ALA A 141 14.66 6.45 6.98
N PHE A 142 13.54 5.88 6.55
CA PHE A 142 12.49 6.62 5.85
C PHE A 142 11.88 7.69 6.76
N ARG A 143 11.54 7.33 8.00
CA ARG A 143 11.02 8.27 9.00
C ARG A 143 12.02 9.40 9.28
N GLU A 144 13.30 9.07 9.50
CA GLU A 144 14.32 10.07 9.78
C GLU A 144 14.52 11.04 8.62
N ARG A 145 14.44 10.54 7.37
CA ARG A 145 14.66 11.36 6.17
C ARG A 145 13.45 12.23 5.81
N THR A 146 12.24 11.74 6.04
CA THR A 146 11.01 12.35 5.49
C THR A 146 10.03 12.86 6.53
N GLY A 147 10.14 12.41 7.78
CA GLY A 147 9.09 12.62 8.81
C GLY A 147 7.85 11.78 8.61
N ILE A 148 7.83 10.87 7.63
CA ILE A 148 6.70 9.98 7.34
C ILE A 148 6.97 8.61 7.96
N GLU A 149 5.94 8.00 8.54
CA GLU A 149 5.98 6.64 9.09
C GLU A 149 5.48 5.62 8.05
N LEU A 150 6.23 4.55 7.83
CA LEU A 150 5.78 3.35 7.13
C LEU A 150 5.07 2.42 8.14
N LEU A 151 3.74 2.31 8.06
CA LEU A 151 2.94 1.61 9.06
C LEU A 151 2.69 0.14 8.72
N ALA A 152 2.42 -0.16 7.46
CA ALA A 152 2.10 -1.50 7.01
C ALA A 152 2.45 -1.72 5.54
N VAL A 153 2.61 -2.99 5.17
CA VAL A 153 2.68 -3.45 3.79
C VAL A 153 1.31 -3.99 3.39
N VAL A 154 0.81 -3.54 2.25
CA VAL A 154 -0.53 -3.83 1.72
C VAL A 154 -0.38 -4.61 0.42
N GLU A 155 -0.83 -5.85 0.37
CA GLU A 155 -0.79 -6.66 -0.83
C GLU A 155 -1.84 -6.22 -1.85
N GLU A 156 -1.42 -6.21 -3.12
CA GLU A 156 -2.29 -5.91 -4.26
C GLU A 156 -2.92 -7.17 -4.88
N GLY A 157 -2.27 -8.33 -4.72
CA GLY A 157 -2.75 -9.58 -5.32
C GLY A 157 -1.67 -10.65 -5.55
N GLY A 158 -0.66 -10.73 -4.67
CA GLY A 158 0.40 -11.72 -4.71
C GLY A 158 1.61 -11.28 -5.52
N PHE A 159 1.83 -11.85 -6.70
CA PHE A 159 3.02 -11.57 -7.51
C PHE A 159 2.66 -10.90 -8.84
N LEU A 160 3.61 -10.10 -9.34
CA LEU A 160 3.52 -9.43 -10.62
C LEU A 160 3.73 -10.40 -11.77
N ASN A 161 2.86 -10.29 -12.78
CA ASN A 161 2.83 -11.09 -13.98
C ASN A 161 2.76 -10.20 -15.22
N PHE A 162 3.25 -10.67 -16.36
CA PHE A 162 3.26 -9.89 -17.59
C PHE A 162 1.98 -10.10 -18.38
N THR A 163 1.39 -9.01 -18.88
CA THR A 163 0.39 -9.09 -19.97
C THR A 163 0.86 -8.35 -21.20
N ASN A 164 0.42 -8.78 -22.38
CA ASN A 164 0.58 -8.03 -23.60
C ASN A 164 -0.48 -8.38 -24.64
N GLY A 165 -0.66 -7.48 -25.63
CA GLY A 165 -1.63 -7.65 -26.71
C GLY A 165 -1.07 -8.27 -28.00
N LYS A 166 0.25 -8.53 -28.10
CA LYS A 166 0.92 -8.83 -29.39
C LYS A 166 1.22 -10.30 -29.60
N LYS A 167 1.92 -10.94 -28.67
CA LYS A 167 2.42 -12.31 -28.81
C LYS A 167 2.54 -13.00 -27.46
N PRO A 168 2.52 -14.35 -27.40
CA PRO A 168 2.84 -15.05 -26.18
C PRO A 168 4.29 -14.74 -25.75
N ILE A 169 4.51 -14.66 -24.43
CA ILE A 169 5.83 -14.50 -23.80
C ILE A 169 6.09 -15.74 -22.97
N HIS A 170 7.07 -16.53 -23.34
CA HIS A 170 7.53 -17.70 -22.60
C HIS A 170 8.80 -17.38 -21.81
N GLY A 171 9.71 -16.58 -22.38
CA GLY A 171 10.97 -16.22 -21.78
C GLY A 171 11.39 -14.78 -22.10
N PRO A 172 12.54 -14.31 -21.56
CA PRO A 172 12.99 -12.93 -21.73
C PRO A 172 13.24 -12.54 -23.21
N ALA A 173 13.62 -13.48 -24.07
CA ALA A 173 13.84 -13.20 -25.50
C ALA A 173 12.58 -12.75 -26.24
N ASP A 174 11.40 -13.13 -25.75
CA ASP A 174 10.12 -12.72 -26.36
C ASP A 174 9.77 -11.25 -26.14
N PHE A 175 10.48 -10.56 -25.25
CA PHE A 175 10.29 -9.13 -25.02
C PHE A 175 10.86 -8.25 -26.13
N GLN A 176 11.75 -8.80 -26.96
CA GLN A 176 12.43 -8.03 -28.01
C GLN A 176 11.46 -7.24 -28.86
N GLY A 177 11.67 -5.91 -28.85
CA GLY A 177 10.91 -4.94 -29.67
C GLY A 177 9.52 -4.60 -29.14
N LEU A 178 9.10 -5.11 -27.98
CA LEU A 178 7.87 -4.72 -27.31
C LEU A 178 8.07 -3.42 -26.52
N ARG A 179 6.98 -2.70 -26.31
CA ARG A 179 6.90 -1.52 -25.43
C ARG A 179 6.07 -1.89 -24.22
N PHE A 180 6.66 -1.78 -23.05
CA PHE A 180 5.97 -2.08 -21.81
C PHE A 180 5.68 -0.80 -21.01
N ARG A 181 4.49 -0.71 -20.46
CA ARG A 181 4.22 0.28 -19.42
C ARG A 181 5.00 -0.05 -18.18
N ALA A 182 5.70 0.93 -17.64
CA ALA A 182 6.36 0.86 -16.35
C ALA A 182 5.61 1.70 -15.32
N MET A 183 5.63 1.26 -14.07
CA MET A 183 5.12 2.04 -12.93
C MET A 183 6.18 3.09 -12.50
N ASP A 184 7.44 2.71 -12.59
CA ASP A 184 8.59 3.48 -12.11
C ASP A 184 9.88 3.10 -12.88
N PRO A 185 11.01 3.80 -12.65
CA PRO A 185 12.27 3.55 -13.35
C PRO A 185 12.84 2.14 -13.16
N SER A 186 12.55 1.46 -12.04
CA SER A 186 13.05 0.10 -11.79
C SER A 186 12.47 -0.91 -12.78
N GLN A 187 11.18 -0.75 -13.11
CA GLN A 187 10.53 -1.56 -14.13
C GLN A 187 11.03 -1.24 -15.54
N VAL A 188 11.37 0.03 -15.83
CA VAL A 188 12.02 0.39 -17.11
C VAL A 188 13.31 -0.40 -17.27
N ALA A 189 14.19 -0.37 -16.27
CA ALA A 189 15.47 -1.09 -16.31
C ALA A 189 15.28 -2.62 -16.49
N LEU A 190 14.24 -3.19 -15.85
CA LEU A 190 13.93 -4.61 -15.98
C LEU A 190 13.48 -4.96 -17.41
N TYR A 191 12.60 -4.16 -18.02
CA TYR A 191 12.15 -4.40 -19.40
C TYR A 191 13.27 -4.24 -20.41
N GLU A 192 14.14 -3.24 -20.24
CA GLU A 192 15.33 -3.03 -21.06
C GLU A 192 16.28 -4.23 -20.98
N ALA A 193 16.44 -4.82 -19.80
CA ALA A 193 17.20 -6.05 -19.62
C ALA A 193 16.65 -7.20 -20.47
N PHE A 194 15.36 -7.27 -20.72
CA PHE A 194 14.72 -8.28 -21.56
C PHE A 194 14.71 -7.90 -23.06
N GLY A 195 15.04 -6.65 -23.41
CA GLY A 195 15.06 -6.17 -24.80
C GLY A 195 13.78 -5.46 -25.23
N ALA A 196 12.90 -5.13 -24.29
CA ALA A 196 11.78 -4.24 -24.50
C ALA A 196 12.14 -2.80 -24.12
N SER A 197 11.33 -1.82 -24.52
CA SER A 197 11.38 -0.47 -23.96
C SER A 197 10.33 -0.31 -22.87
N GLY A 198 10.69 0.41 -21.80
CA GLY A 198 9.78 0.79 -20.72
C GLY A 198 9.31 2.25 -20.88
N THR A 199 8.02 2.50 -20.66
CA THR A 199 7.46 3.86 -20.66
C THR A 199 6.65 4.06 -19.38
N PRO A 200 7.01 5.03 -18.52
CA PRO A 200 6.22 5.36 -17.33
C PRO A 200 4.84 5.89 -17.74
N ILE A 201 3.79 5.25 -17.22
CA ILE A 201 2.39 5.67 -17.42
C ILE A 201 1.67 5.52 -16.08
N PRO A 202 1.00 6.56 -15.55
CA PRO A 202 0.20 6.49 -14.34
C PRO A 202 -0.88 5.40 -14.42
N TRP A 203 -1.30 4.88 -13.26
CA TRP A 203 -2.34 3.86 -13.20
C TRP A 203 -3.65 4.31 -13.89
N THR A 204 -4.04 5.56 -13.68
CA THR A 204 -5.27 6.15 -14.22
C THR A 204 -5.30 6.20 -15.74
N GLU A 205 -4.13 6.21 -16.39
CA GLU A 205 -3.97 6.26 -17.84
C GLU A 205 -3.65 4.90 -18.49
N LEU A 206 -3.37 3.87 -17.66
CA LEU A 206 -2.87 2.57 -18.14
C LEU A 206 -3.78 1.91 -19.17
N TYR A 207 -5.09 1.81 -18.89
CA TYR A 207 -6.04 1.17 -19.80
C TYR A 207 -6.03 1.84 -21.18
N MET A 208 -6.03 3.17 -21.21
CA MET A 208 -6.00 3.92 -22.48
C MET A 208 -4.65 3.80 -23.17
N GLY A 209 -3.54 3.80 -22.43
CA GLY A 209 -2.19 3.57 -22.97
C GLY A 209 -2.06 2.22 -23.69
N LEU A 210 -2.63 1.17 -23.11
CA LEU A 210 -2.69 -0.17 -23.72
C LEU A 210 -3.66 -0.22 -24.92
N ARG A 211 -4.85 0.37 -24.77
CA ARG A 211 -5.88 0.37 -25.80
C ARG A 211 -5.44 1.11 -27.07
N THR A 212 -4.75 2.23 -26.90
CA THR A 212 -4.26 3.05 -28.04
C THR A 212 -2.93 2.56 -28.59
N GLY A 213 -2.29 1.58 -27.94
CA GLY A 213 -1.02 1.03 -28.37
C GLY A 213 0.19 1.93 -28.05
N VAL A 214 0.08 2.85 -27.09
CA VAL A 214 1.26 3.55 -26.51
C VAL A 214 2.17 2.53 -25.85
N ALA A 215 1.59 1.55 -25.13
CA ALA A 215 2.28 0.37 -24.65
C ALA A 215 1.65 -0.91 -25.22
N ASP A 216 2.46 -1.93 -25.46
CA ASP A 216 2.03 -3.24 -25.96
C ASP A 216 1.69 -4.19 -24.80
N GLY A 217 2.29 -3.95 -23.63
CA GLY A 217 2.13 -4.77 -22.42
C GLY A 217 2.38 -4.00 -21.13
N GLN A 218 2.22 -4.71 -20.02
CA GLN A 218 2.39 -4.19 -18.68
C GLN A 218 2.68 -5.33 -17.68
N MET A 219 2.97 -5.02 -16.43
CA MET A 219 3.18 -5.95 -15.33
C MET A 219 2.30 -5.58 -14.14
N ASN A 220 1.45 -6.52 -13.71
CA ASN A 220 0.57 -6.39 -12.55
C ASN A 220 0.17 -7.77 -12.01
N PRO A 221 -0.34 -7.88 -10.78
CA PRO A 221 -0.99 -9.09 -10.31
C PRO A 221 -2.34 -9.29 -11.00
N THR A 222 -2.88 -10.50 -10.94
CA THR A 222 -4.15 -10.87 -11.59
C THR A 222 -5.32 -10.00 -11.15
N SER A 223 -5.38 -9.65 -9.88
CA SER A 223 -6.38 -8.74 -9.30
C SER A 223 -6.40 -7.37 -9.99
N TYR A 224 -5.23 -6.77 -10.26
CA TYR A 224 -5.12 -5.48 -10.93
C TYR A 224 -5.41 -5.56 -12.43
N ILE A 225 -5.11 -6.70 -13.07
CA ILE A 225 -5.54 -6.97 -14.44
C ILE A 225 -7.09 -6.94 -14.53
N ILE A 226 -7.77 -7.47 -13.52
CA ILE A 226 -9.24 -7.46 -13.41
C ILE A 226 -9.74 -6.06 -13.05
N LEU A 227 -9.16 -5.44 -12.01
CA LEU A 227 -9.53 -4.11 -11.52
C LEU A 227 -9.48 -3.05 -12.62
N GLY A 228 -8.39 -3.04 -13.40
CA GLY A 228 -8.22 -2.13 -14.53
C GLY A 228 -8.93 -2.56 -15.81
N SER A 229 -9.66 -3.69 -15.80
CA SER A 229 -10.27 -4.28 -17.00
C SER A 229 -9.27 -4.53 -18.12
N LEU A 230 -8.00 -4.75 -17.79
CA LEU A 230 -6.91 -4.85 -18.77
C LEU A 230 -7.06 -6.07 -19.69
N TYR A 231 -7.78 -7.10 -19.26
CA TYR A 231 -8.14 -8.27 -20.06
C TYR A 231 -8.93 -7.92 -21.33
N GLN A 232 -9.55 -6.73 -21.39
CA GLN A 232 -10.26 -6.26 -22.60
C GLN A 232 -9.31 -5.78 -23.71
N VAL A 233 -8.08 -5.41 -23.34
CA VAL A 233 -7.08 -4.80 -24.25
C VAL A 233 -5.76 -5.59 -24.27
N GLN A 234 -5.65 -6.65 -23.46
CA GLN A 234 -4.50 -7.54 -23.37
C GLN A 234 -4.94 -8.98 -23.65
N LYS A 235 -4.21 -9.66 -24.53
CA LYS A 235 -4.57 -11.01 -24.97
C LYS A 235 -3.85 -12.12 -24.19
N TYR A 236 -2.61 -11.89 -23.81
CA TYR A 236 -1.72 -12.86 -23.22
C TYR A 236 -1.39 -12.51 -21.78
N LEU A 237 -1.37 -13.50 -20.90
CA LEU A 237 -0.96 -13.40 -19.50
C LEU A 237 0.13 -14.43 -19.24
N THR A 238 1.35 -14.01 -18.93
CA THR A 238 2.47 -14.86 -18.57
C THR A 238 2.67 -14.85 -17.06
N LEU A 239 2.50 -16.01 -16.42
CA LEU A 239 2.59 -16.20 -14.97
C LEU A 239 4.05 -16.34 -14.53
N ALA A 240 4.80 -15.24 -14.59
CA ALA A 240 6.23 -15.22 -14.24
C ALA A 240 6.48 -15.07 -12.73
N ASN A 241 5.53 -14.52 -11.97
CA ASN A 241 5.65 -14.25 -10.53
C ASN A 241 6.98 -13.53 -10.20
N ILE A 242 7.31 -12.51 -10.98
CA ILE A 242 8.67 -11.97 -11.04
C ILE A 242 9.03 -11.10 -9.82
N GLN A 243 8.06 -10.38 -9.27
CA GLN A 243 8.21 -9.52 -8.09
C GLN A 243 6.99 -9.67 -7.20
N TYR A 244 7.15 -9.47 -5.90
CA TYR A 244 6.02 -9.37 -4.98
C TYR A 244 5.26 -8.06 -5.23
N SER A 245 3.93 -8.11 -5.18
CA SER A 245 3.08 -6.96 -5.50
C SER A 245 2.52 -6.36 -4.23
N ASP A 246 3.09 -5.25 -3.83
CA ASP A 246 2.78 -4.57 -2.59
C ASP A 246 2.79 -3.05 -2.71
N GLN A 247 2.07 -2.43 -1.80
CA GLN A 247 2.06 -1.00 -1.51
C GLN A 247 2.31 -0.77 -0.02
N PHE A 248 2.47 0.48 0.38
CA PHE A 248 2.86 0.86 1.72
C PHE A 248 1.84 1.82 2.34
N LEU A 249 1.26 1.44 3.48
CA LEU A 249 0.50 2.38 4.28
C LEU A 249 1.49 3.35 4.94
N VAL A 250 1.37 4.62 4.62
CA VAL A 250 2.18 5.69 5.19
C VAL A 250 1.31 6.71 5.92
N ALA A 251 1.89 7.35 6.93
CA ALA A 251 1.23 8.41 7.69
C ALA A 251 2.22 9.53 8.01
N ASN A 252 1.74 10.76 8.09
CA ASN A 252 2.50 11.87 8.61
C ASN A 252 2.90 11.61 10.06
N GLY A 253 4.19 11.75 10.40
CA GLY A 253 4.73 11.46 11.74
C GLY A 253 4.21 12.42 12.81
N ASP A 254 4.04 13.70 12.49
CA ASP A 254 3.51 14.70 13.42
C ASP A 254 2.03 14.44 13.71
N LEU A 255 1.26 14.02 12.70
CA LEU A 255 -0.12 13.55 12.90
C LEU A 255 -0.15 12.41 13.93
N LEU A 256 0.66 11.37 13.73
CA LEU A 256 0.71 10.24 14.65
C LEU A 256 1.17 10.64 16.06
N ALA A 257 2.13 11.55 16.17
CA ALA A 257 2.60 12.06 17.45
C ALA A 257 1.54 12.90 18.17
N SER A 258 0.66 13.59 17.43
CA SER A 258 -0.43 14.40 17.98
C SER A 258 -1.61 13.58 18.51
N LEU A 259 -1.74 12.31 18.06
CA LEU A 259 -2.80 11.42 18.55
C LEU A 259 -2.55 11.06 20.03
N PRO A 260 -3.58 11.01 20.87
CA PRO A 260 -3.50 10.39 22.17
C PRO A 260 -2.91 8.97 22.07
N ALA A 261 -2.11 8.57 23.05
CA ALA A 261 -1.38 7.30 23.01
C ALA A 261 -2.30 6.07 22.75
N LYS A 262 -3.50 6.08 23.32
CA LYS A 262 -4.52 5.03 23.13
C LYS A 262 -4.99 4.99 21.66
N GLU A 263 -5.31 6.15 21.08
CA GLU A 263 -5.79 6.24 19.69
C GLU A 263 -4.69 5.83 18.69
N ARG A 264 -3.46 6.30 18.93
CA ARG A 264 -2.31 5.89 18.13
C ARG A 264 -2.09 4.37 18.18
N GLN A 265 -2.15 3.76 19.36
CA GLN A 265 -2.03 2.29 19.48
C GLN A 265 -3.19 1.59 18.77
N THR A 266 -4.42 2.08 18.92
CA THR A 266 -5.60 1.54 18.23
C THR A 266 -5.43 1.58 16.72
N LEU A 267 -4.87 2.66 16.17
CA LEU A 267 -4.58 2.77 14.73
C LEU A 267 -3.55 1.72 14.28
N LEU A 268 -2.46 1.54 15.04
CA LEU A 268 -1.43 0.55 14.72
C LEU A 268 -1.97 -0.88 14.81
N ASP A 269 -2.76 -1.20 15.83
CA ASP A 269 -3.40 -2.51 15.98
C ASP A 269 -4.42 -2.78 14.87
N ALA A 270 -5.16 -1.75 14.45
CA ALA A 270 -6.10 -1.83 13.33
C ALA A 270 -5.36 -2.06 11.99
N ALA A 271 -4.21 -1.40 11.79
CA ALA A 271 -3.38 -1.59 10.60
C ALA A 271 -2.82 -3.02 10.54
N ALA A 272 -2.31 -3.55 11.66
CA ALA A 272 -1.81 -4.92 11.73
C ALA A 272 -2.90 -5.95 11.42
N GLU A 273 -4.10 -5.80 11.98
CA GLU A 273 -5.23 -6.69 11.72
C GLU A 273 -5.75 -6.54 10.27
N ALA A 274 -5.81 -5.33 9.73
CA ALA A 274 -6.17 -5.09 8.33
C ALA A 274 -5.16 -5.75 7.36
N THR A 275 -3.86 -5.75 7.70
CA THR A 275 -2.82 -6.47 6.94
C THR A 275 -3.07 -7.98 6.93
N ARG A 276 -3.38 -8.56 8.08
CA ARG A 276 -3.69 -9.99 8.19
C ARG A 276 -4.90 -10.36 7.29
N LEU A 277 -5.98 -9.58 7.39
CA LEU A 277 -7.19 -9.80 6.56
C LEU A 277 -6.93 -9.59 5.06
N ASN A 278 -6.07 -8.65 4.70
CA ASN A 278 -5.67 -8.42 3.32
C ASN A 278 -4.91 -9.62 2.75
N ARG A 279 -3.93 -10.15 3.46
CA ARG A 279 -3.16 -11.35 3.07
C ARG A 279 -4.06 -12.58 2.89
N GLU A 280 -5.02 -12.79 3.78
CA GLU A 280 -6.00 -13.87 3.67
C GLU A 280 -6.88 -13.71 2.42
N ALA A 281 -7.32 -12.49 2.13
CA ALA A 281 -8.12 -12.20 0.95
C ALA A 281 -7.33 -12.42 -0.34
N VAL A 282 -6.06 -11.98 -0.40
CA VAL A 282 -5.16 -12.21 -1.54
C VAL A 282 -5.00 -13.71 -1.80
N ALA A 283 -4.69 -14.50 -0.77
CA ALA A 283 -4.53 -15.95 -0.91
C ALA A 283 -5.82 -16.63 -1.42
N ALA A 284 -6.98 -16.19 -0.95
CA ALA A 284 -8.27 -16.75 -1.35
C ALA A 284 -8.74 -16.33 -2.75
N GLN A 285 -8.18 -15.25 -3.32
CA GLN A 285 -8.65 -14.67 -4.58
C GLN A 285 -7.90 -15.19 -5.80
N GLN A 286 -6.65 -15.59 -5.67
CA GLN A 286 -5.75 -15.86 -6.80
C GLN A 286 -6.29 -16.90 -7.81
N GLU A 287 -6.85 -18.02 -7.35
CA GLU A 287 -7.42 -19.03 -8.24
C GLU A 287 -8.68 -18.53 -8.98
N ARG A 288 -9.51 -17.76 -8.29
CA ARG A 288 -10.73 -17.15 -8.88
C ARG A 288 -10.38 -16.16 -9.97
N ASP A 289 -9.34 -15.36 -9.74
CA ASP A 289 -8.86 -14.37 -10.72
C ASP A 289 -8.38 -15.05 -12.00
N LEU A 290 -7.60 -16.11 -11.89
CA LEU A 290 -7.12 -16.87 -13.05
C LEU A 290 -8.28 -17.52 -13.83
N ALA A 291 -9.25 -18.09 -13.12
CA ALA A 291 -10.46 -18.67 -13.75
C ALA A 291 -11.25 -17.59 -14.51
N PHE A 292 -11.44 -16.42 -13.90
CA PHE A 292 -12.13 -15.28 -14.52
C PHE A 292 -11.39 -14.79 -15.76
N LEU A 293 -10.08 -14.56 -15.69
CA LEU A 293 -9.28 -14.07 -16.82
C LEU A 293 -9.29 -15.06 -17.99
N LYS A 294 -9.27 -16.36 -17.70
CA LYS A 294 -9.42 -17.41 -18.71
C LYS A 294 -10.81 -17.39 -19.36
N GLU A 295 -11.89 -17.24 -18.55
CA GLU A 295 -13.26 -17.07 -19.04
C GLU A 295 -13.41 -15.84 -19.94
N LYS A 296 -12.71 -14.74 -19.60
CA LYS A 296 -12.68 -13.51 -20.42
C LYS A 296 -11.82 -13.62 -21.68
N GLY A 297 -11.25 -14.78 -21.95
CA GLY A 297 -10.54 -15.07 -23.21
C GLY A 297 -9.06 -14.79 -23.19
N MET A 298 -8.45 -14.47 -22.05
CA MET A 298 -6.99 -14.34 -21.98
C MET A 298 -6.31 -15.70 -22.17
N GLN A 299 -5.24 -15.73 -22.96
CA GLN A 299 -4.37 -16.88 -23.12
C GLN A 299 -3.33 -16.87 -21.98
N ILE A 300 -3.50 -17.80 -21.05
CA ILE A 300 -2.61 -17.91 -19.88
C ILE A 300 -1.43 -18.80 -20.26
N ILE A 301 -0.23 -18.23 -20.13
CA ILE A 301 1.05 -18.88 -20.37
C ILE A 301 1.68 -19.20 -19.02
N GLN A 302 1.94 -20.49 -18.79
CA GLN A 302 2.70 -20.96 -17.65
C GLN A 302 4.13 -21.21 -18.11
N PRO A 303 5.11 -20.33 -17.75
CA PRO A 303 6.50 -20.56 -18.11
C PRO A 303 7.02 -21.87 -17.52
N SER A 304 7.90 -22.55 -18.24
CA SER A 304 8.62 -23.71 -17.71
C SER A 304 9.62 -23.30 -16.61
N ALA A 305 10.15 -24.27 -15.89
CA ALA A 305 11.20 -24.01 -14.90
C ALA A 305 12.45 -23.37 -15.56
N ASP A 306 12.79 -23.79 -16.76
CA ASP A 306 13.93 -23.24 -17.53
C ASP A 306 13.65 -21.80 -17.99
N ASP A 307 12.42 -21.50 -18.41
CA ASP A 307 12.00 -20.13 -18.76
C ASP A 307 12.07 -19.19 -17.53
N LEU A 308 11.59 -19.65 -16.38
CA LEU A 308 11.69 -18.88 -15.12
C LEU A 308 13.14 -18.68 -14.68
N ALA A 309 13.99 -19.70 -14.86
CA ALA A 309 15.43 -19.58 -14.63
C ALA A 309 16.05 -18.52 -15.55
N ALA A 310 15.69 -18.53 -16.86
CA ALA A 310 16.16 -17.54 -17.82
C ALA A 310 15.72 -16.11 -17.46
N PHE A 311 14.47 -15.91 -16.98
CA PHE A 311 14.02 -14.62 -16.44
C PHE A 311 14.85 -14.18 -15.26
N ARG A 312 15.13 -15.06 -14.30
CA ARG A 312 15.95 -14.77 -13.14
C ARG A 312 17.39 -14.42 -13.53
N GLU A 313 18.04 -15.27 -14.34
CA GLU A 313 19.44 -15.11 -14.75
C GLU A 313 19.67 -13.79 -15.51
N LYS A 314 18.69 -13.34 -16.28
CA LYS A 314 18.78 -12.09 -17.02
C LYS A 314 18.28 -10.88 -16.23
N GLY A 315 17.16 -11.00 -15.54
CA GLY A 315 16.51 -9.90 -14.86
C GLY A 315 17.20 -9.48 -13.56
N GLN A 316 17.54 -10.44 -12.70
CA GLN A 316 18.07 -10.12 -11.37
C GLN A 316 19.44 -9.43 -11.42
N PRO A 317 20.46 -9.89 -12.17
CA PRO A 317 21.74 -9.20 -12.26
C PRO A 317 21.63 -7.81 -12.89
N SER A 318 20.78 -7.66 -13.92
CA SER A 318 20.56 -6.36 -14.58
C SER A 318 19.87 -5.37 -13.63
N TYR A 319 18.90 -5.84 -12.86
CA TYR A 319 18.24 -5.02 -11.84
C TYR A 319 19.22 -4.59 -10.73
N LEU A 320 20.06 -5.51 -10.24
CA LEU A 320 21.11 -5.19 -9.26
C LEU A 320 22.15 -4.22 -9.80
N ALA A 321 22.52 -4.34 -11.09
CA ALA A 321 23.41 -3.38 -11.75
C ALA A 321 22.75 -1.98 -11.81
N TRP A 322 21.44 -1.92 -12.10
CA TRP A 322 20.68 -0.68 -12.07
C TRP A 322 20.60 -0.10 -10.64
N LEU A 323 20.34 -0.90 -9.61
CA LEU A 323 20.35 -0.44 -8.21
C LEU A 323 21.64 0.26 -7.82
N LYS A 324 22.80 -0.22 -8.31
CA LYS A 324 24.10 0.41 -8.07
C LYS A 324 24.19 1.84 -8.65
N THR A 325 23.34 2.19 -9.63
CA THR A 325 23.26 3.54 -10.20
C THR A 325 22.37 4.49 -9.40
N GLN A 326 21.65 3.99 -8.38
CA GLN A 326 20.68 4.74 -7.58
C GLN A 326 21.30 5.32 -6.29
N ASP A 327 22.62 5.27 -6.14
CA ASP A 327 23.34 5.72 -4.94
C ASP A 327 22.87 5.04 -3.63
N ILE A 328 22.51 3.74 -3.76
CA ILE A 328 22.05 2.91 -2.63
C ILE A 328 23.27 2.23 -2.01
N GLU A 329 23.50 2.44 -0.73
CA GLU A 329 24.61 1.78 -0.02
C GLU A 329 24.47 0.24 -0.06
N PRO A 330 25.58 -0.50 -0.28
CA PRO A 330 25.57 -1.97 -0.41
C PRO A 330 24.91 -2.68 0.78
N ARG A 331 25.02 -2.11 1.99
CA ARG A 331 24.40 -2.68 3.19
C ARG A 331 22.89 -2.99 3.04
N TRP A 332 22.17 -2.18 2.26
CA TRP A 332 20.74 -2.37 2.05
C TRP A 332 20.45 -3.65 1.27
N THR A 333 21.20 -3.89 0.20
CA THR A 333 21.10 -5.13 -0.57
C THR A 333 21.55 -6.33 0.24
N GLU A 334 22.64 -6.22 1.01
CA GLU A 334 23.16 -7.28 1.88
C GLU A 334 22.13 -7.68 2.95
N MET A 335 21.51 -6.72 3.63
CA MET A 335 20.44 -6.99 4.62
C MET A 335 19.25 -7.69 3.95
N ALA A 336 18.77 -7.13 2.85
CA ALA A 336 17.60 -7.66 2.17
C ALA A 336 17.81 -9.10 1.64
N PHE A 337 18.95 -9.37 1.04
CA PHE A 337 19.29 -10.70 0.53
C PHE A 337 19.39 -11.72 1.66
N ARG A 338 20.05 -11.35 2.77
CA ARG A 338 20.11 -12.20 3.96
C ARG A 338 18.72 -12.51 4.51
N ASP A 339 17.86 -11.50 4.65
CA ASP A 339 16.52 -11.67 5.19
C ASP A 339 15.61 -12.48 4.25
N ALA A 340 15.83 -12.40 2.93
CA ALA A 340 15.15 -13.22 1.93
C ALA A 340 15.72 -14.63 1.82
N GLY A 341 16.79 -14.96 2.54
CA GLY A 341 17.46 -16.28 2.46
C GLY A 341 18.19 -16.51 1.14
N LEU A 342 18.57 -15.44 0.44
CA LEU A 342 19.33 -15.49 -0.80
C LEU A 342 20.84 -15.43 -0.49
N ALA A 343 21.64 -16.01 -1.38
CA ALA A 343 23.09 -15.80 -1.34
C ALA A 343 23.37 -14.29 -1.51
N THR A 344 24.40 -13.79 -0.82
CA THR A 344 24.80 -12.38 -0.94
C THR A 344 24.95 -12.02 -2.41
N ALA A 345 24.42 -10.84 -2.78
CA ALA A 345 24.55 -10.32 -4.14
C ALA A 345 26.01 -10.30 -4.56
N PRO A 346 26.33 -10.70 -5.80
CA PRO A 346 27.68 -10.70 -6.33
C PRO A 346 28.25 -9.28 -6.45
#